data_86bb712535a68f2620d8660c5436cf7a
#
_entry.id   86bb712535a68f2620d8660c5436cf7a
#
_cell.length_a   1.000
_cell.length_b   1.000
_cell.length_c   1.000
_cell.angle_alpha   90.00
_cell.angle_beta   90.00
_cell.angle_gamma   90.00
#
_symmetry.space_group_name_H-M   'P 1'
#
loop_
_entity.id
_entity.type
_entity.pdbx_description
1 polymer ?
#
loop_
_entity_poly.entity_id
_entity_poly.type
_entity_poly.pdbx_seq_one_letter_code
_entity_poly.pdbx_strand_id
1 'polypeptide(L)'
;MRIQEGWEAGTFKVIVATIAFGMGIDKADVRFVIHHSMPKSLEGYYQETGRAGRDGRLSECTLFWSMEDSRKLESMINDAPDIPVEQKRLQCKTLYQVRQFCQSLTECRRTNILKYFGEHFDPKLCRGSCDNCQRTPAHLVDMTTMAKHLVSMVKLLSEQSTSSHYTRSYLMAVFRGSMKKDIKDHGHHHNLYHGRGAQYSDDEVMRLMDHLLTERVLTEFGKRVGFQRFPNYYIKLGPRASALLQGHLSIELDMPSKSGTAPAPRLSL
;
A
#
# COMPACT_ATOMS: atom_id res chain seq x y z
N MET A 1 33.80 -13.53 -16.96
CA MET A 1 33.55 -12.24 -16.28
C MET A 1 32.32 -12.40 -15.41
N ARG A 2 32.43 -12.21 -14.09
CA ARG A 2 31.28 -12.29 -13.21
C ARG A 2 30.38 -11.08 -13.50
N ILE A 3 29.06 -11.23 -13.42
CA ILE A 3 28.09 -10.15 -13.69
C ILE A 3 28.36 -8.93 -12.80
N GLN A 4 28.71 -9.17 -11.54
CA GLN A 4 29.07 -8.14 -10.59
C GLN A 4 30.29 -7.33 -11.03
N GLU A 5 31.38 -7.99 -11.42
CA GLU A 5 32.62 -7.34 -11.90
C GLU A 5 32.35 -6.46 -13.14
N GLY A 6 31.51 -6.94 -14.08
CA GLY A 6 31.14 -6.18 -15.25
C GLY A 6 30.29 -4.94 -14.92
N TRP A 7 29.45 -5.02 -13.91
CA TRP A 7 28.69 -3.87 -13.43
C TRP A 7 29.55 -2.87 -12.63
N GLU A 8 30.44 -3.36 -11.78
CA GLU A 8 31.41 -2.52 -11.05
C GLU A 8 32.34 -1.77 -12.00
N ALA A 9 32.82 -2.45 -13.04
CA ALA A 9 33.66 -1.86 -14.09
C ALA A 9 32.88 -0.94 -15.06
N GLY A 10 31.55 -0.86 -14.94
CA GLY A 10 30.71 -0.04 -15.81
C GLY A 10 30.42 -0.63 -17.20
N THR A 11 30.80 -1.89 -17.47
CA THR A 11 30.44 -2.63 -18.69
C THR A 11 28.92 -2.83 -18.75
N PHE A 12 28.31 -3.20 -17.62
CA PHE A 12 26.85 -3.23 -17.47
C PHE A 12 26.38 -2.00 -16.73
N LYS A 13 25.39 -1.31 -17.29
CA LYS A 13 24.84 -0.08 -16.69
C LYS A 13 23.79 -0.37 -15.62
N VAL A 14 23.16 -1.52 -15.66
CA VAL A 14 22.08 -1.94 -14.75
C VAL A 14 22.39 -3.33 -14.25
N ILE A 15 22.11 -3.57 -12.97
CA ILE A 15 22.10 -4.89 -12.38
C ILE A 15 20.75 -5.15 -11.73
N VAL A 16 20.18 -6.34 -11.95
CA VAL A 16 18.97 -6.81 -11.28
C VAL A 16 19.37 -7.91 -10.31
N ALA A 17 19.04 -7.72 -9.04
CA ALA A 17 19.46 -8.61 -7.99
C ALA A 17 18.44 -8.70 -6.85
N THR A 18 18.62 -9.69 -6.00
CA THR A 18 17.91 -9.78 -4.71
C THR A 18 18.64 -8.96 -3.65
N ILE A 19 18.02 -8.77 -2.48
CA ILE A 19 18.62 -8.10 -1.32
C ILE A 19 19.98 -8.69 -0.90
N ALA A 20 20.21 -9.98 -1.15
CA ALA A 20 21.47 -10.66 -0.85
C ALA A 20 22.66 -10.07 -1.62
N PHE A 21 22.44 -9.52 -2.81
CA PHE A 21 23.48 -8.86 -3.60
C PHE A 21 24.01 -7.60 -2.93
N GLY A 22 23.26 -7.01 -2.03
CA GLY A 22 23.63 -5.78 -1.37
C GLY A 22 24.74 -5.88 -0.33
N MET A 23 25.06 -7.04 0.20
CA MET A 23 26.11 -7.22 1.21
C MET A 23 27.49 -7.14 0.56
N GLY A 24 28.25 -6.11 0.95
CA GLY A 24 29.63 -5.92 0.48
C GLY A 24 29.81 -5.16 -0.84
N ILE A 25 28.76 -4.55 -1.39
CA ILE A 25 28.90 -3.68 -2.56
C ILE A 25 29.28 -2.28 -2.13
N ASP A 26 30.42 -1.80 -2.65
CA ASP A 26 30.92 -0.44 -2.45
C ASP A 26 31.16 0.26 -3.80
N LYS A 27 30.09 0.43 -4.59
CA LYS A 27 30.09 1.23 -5.82
C LYS A 27 29.54 2.61 -5.50
N ALA A 28 30.40 3.63 -5.53
CA ALA A 28 30.05 4.98 -5.10
C ALA A 28 29.10 5.69 -6.06
N ASP A 29 29.18 5.41 -7.35
CA ASP A 29 28.50 6.12 -8.44
C ASP A 29 27.18 5.48 -8.88
N VAL A 30 26.47 4.78 -7.99
CA VAL A 30 25.12 4.26 -8.26
C VAL A 30 24.16 5.45 -8.43
N ARG A 31 23.57 5.58 -9.63
CA ARG A 31 22.70 6.72 -9.95
C ARG A 31 21.23 6.46 -9.63
N PHE A 32 20.81 5.21 -9.55
CA PHE A 32 19.43 4.88 -9.18
C PHE A 32 19.36 3.53 -8.46
N VAL A 33 18.37 3.45 -7.55
CA VAL A 33 17.92 2.20 -6.94
C VAL A 33 16.42 2.07 -7.17
N ILE A 34 16.01 0.95 -7.76
CA ILE A 34 14.62 0.68 -8.08
C ILE A 34 14.15 -0.55 -7.31
N HIS A 35 13.17 -0.38 -6.43
CA HIS A 35 12.44 -1.48 -5.83
C HIS A 35 11.24 -1.84 -6.70
N HIS A 36 11.25 -3.04 -7.26
CA HIS A 36 10.16 -3.55 -8.12
C HIS A 36 8.90 -3.89 -7.33
N SER A 37 9.04 -4.15 -6.03
CA SER A 37 7.94 -4.51 -5.13
C SER A 37 8.20 -3.96 -3.73
N MET A 38 7.16 -4.00 -2.88
CA MET A 38 7.21 -3.47 -1.53
C MET A 38 8.31 -4.15 -0.68
N PRO A 39 9.18 -3.40 0.02
CA PRO A 39 10.19 -3.95 0.92
C PRO A 39 9.52 -4.52 2.18
N LYS A 40 10.24 -5.41 2.87
CA LYS A 40 9.75 -6.05 4.10
C LYS A 40 9.77 -5.13 5.32
N SER A 41 10.63 -4.12 5.31
CA SER A 41 10.78 -3.16 6.40
C SER A 41 11.33 -1.82 5.90
N LEU A 42 11.16 -0.75 6.68
CA LEU A 42 11.73 0.56 6.39
C LEU A 42 13.24 0.57 6.59
N GLU A 43 13.77 -0.23 7.52
CA GLU A 43 15.21 -0.40 7.73
C GLU A 43 15.88 -1.00 6.49
N GLY A 44 15.31 -2.10 5.96
CA GLY A 44 15.79 -2.72 4.73
C GLY A 44 15.75 -1.74 3.56
N TYR A 45 14.62 -1.05 3.39
CA TYR A 45 14.45 -0.04 2.36
C TYR A 45 15.49 1.07 2.46
N TYR A 46 15.73 1.60 3.66
CA TYR A 46 16.73 2.66 3.90
C TYR A 46 18.16 2.19 3.60
N GLN A 47 18.51 0.98 4.02
CA GLN A 47 19.82 0.39 3.72
C GLN A 47 20.03 0.16 2.22
N GLU A 48 18.99 -0.27 1.52
CA GLU A 48 19.04 -0.55 0.08
C GLU A 48 19.12 0.76 -0.72
N THR A 49 18.32 1.76 -0.37
CA THR A 49 18.38 3.09 -1.00
C THR A 49 19.64 3.85 -0.67
N GLY A 50 20.24 3.64 0.51
CA GLY A 50 21.53 4.22 0.92
C GLY A 50 22.74 3.76 0.09
N ARG A 51 22.53 2.87 -0.90
CA ARG A 51 23.58 2.50 -1.88
C ARG A 51 23.70 3.52 -3.00
N ALA A 52 22.66 4.31 -3.25
CA ALA A 52 22.65 5.33 -4.29
C ALA A 52 23.38 6.58 -3.82
N GLY A 53 24.19 7.17 -4.71
CA GLY A 53 24.81 8.49 -4.51
C GLY A 53 25.84 8.57 -3.40
N ARG A 54 26.57 7.51 -3.08
CA ARG A 54 27.65 7.54 -2.08
C ARG A 54 28.80 8.51 -2.41
N ASP A 55 28.89 8.89 -3.68
CA ASP A 55 29.84 9.92 -4.15
C ASP A 55 29.33 11.36 -3.93
N GLY A 56 28.19 11.54 -3.26
CA GLY A 56 27.56 12.83 -3.00
C GLY A 56 26.84 13.46 -4.20
N ARG A 57 26.78 12.78 -5.35
CA ARG A 57 26.06 13.25 -6.52
C ARG A 57 24.60 12.84 -6.46
N LEU A 58 23.74 13.60 -7.20
CA LEU A 58 22.31 13.32 -7.30
C LEU A 58 22.04 11.88 -7.76
N SER A 59 21.15 11.22 -7.05
CA SER A 59 20.70 9.87 -7.33
C SER A 59 19.21 9.75 -7.06
N GLU A 60 18.55 8.80 -7.71
CA GLU A 60 17.12 8.56 -7.61
C GLU A 60 16.82 7.20 -6.98
N CYS A 61 15.89 7.17 -6.03
CA CYS A 61 15.39 5.94 -5.44
C CYS A 61 13.88 5.82 -5.73
N THR A 62 13.50 4.80 -6.50
CA THR A 62 12.11 4.58 -6.90
C THR A 62 11.58 3.30 -6.28
N LEU A 63 10.40 3.38 -5.66
CA LEU A 63 9.69 2.22 -5.13
C LEU A 63 8.35 2.04 -5.86
N PHE A 64 8.21 0.91 -6.54
CA PHE A 64 6.92 0.42 -7.00
C PHE A 64 6.31 -0.48 -5.94
N TRP A 65 5.03 -0.29 -5.67
CA TRP A 65 4.34 -1.07 -4.66
C TRP A 65 2.85 -1.24 -4.99
N SER A 66 2.27 -2.28 -4.43
CA SER A 66 0.83 -2.56 -4.51
C SER A 66 0.33 -3.21 -3.21
N MET A 67 -0.97 -3.17 -2.97
CA MET A 67 -1.57 -3.95 -1.87
C MET A 67 -1.40 -5.46 -2.06
N GLU A 68 -1.22 -5.92 -3.29
CA GLU A 68 -0.95 -7.32 -3.58
C GLU A 68 0.44 -7.74 -3.07
N ASP A 69 1.46 -6.88 -3.20
CA ASP A 69 2.79 -7.14 -2.64
C ASP A 69 2.70 -7.29 -1.12
N SER A 70 1.98 -6.39 -0.47
CA SER A 70 1.76 -6.45 0.98
C SER A 70 1.06 -7.75 1.39
N ARG A 71 0.03 -8.19 0.66
CA ARG A 71 -0.67 -9.46 0.93
C ARG A 71 0.25 -10.67 0.79
N LYS A 72 1.05 -10.70 -0.27
CA LYS A 72 2.03 -11.77 -0.49
C LYS A 72 3.03 -11.85 0.66
N LEU A 73 3.57 -10.71 1.10
CA LEU A 73 4.49 -10.66 2.23
C LEU A 73 3.82 -11.09 3.54
N GLU A 74 2.60 -10.65 3.81
CA GLU A 74 1.84 -11.04 5.01
C GLU A 74 1.51 -12.54 5.02
N SER A 75 1.14 -13.12 3.88
CA SER A 75 0.95 -14.57 3.74
C SER A 75 2.25 -15.33 4.00
N MET A 76 3.37 -14.88 3.40
CA MET A 76 4.68 -15.52 3.64
C MET A 76 5.09 -15.50 5.12
N ILE A 77 4.79 -14.40 5.84
CA ILE A 77 5.05 -14.31 7.27
C ILE A 77 4.17 -15.30 8.06
N ASN A 78 2.87 -15.32 7.76
CA ASN A 78 1.92 -16.15 8.49
C ASN A 78 2.11 -17.64 8.22
N ASP A 79 2.46 -18.01 6.99
CA ASP A 79 2.61 -19.39 6.55
C ASP A 79 3.99 -20.00 6.91
N ALA A 80 4.95 -19.20 7.40
CA ALA A 80 6.26 -19.70 7.80
C ALA A 80 6.14 -20.62 9.04
N PRO A 81 6.49 -21.91 8.93
CA PRO A 81 6.24 -22.89 10.01
C PRO A 81 7.13 -22.66 11.23
N ASP A 82 8.37 -22.21 11.01
CA ASP A 82 9.41 -22.18 12.04
C ASP A 82 9.50 -20.83 12.77
N ILE A 83 8.60 -19.88 12.48
CA ILE A 83 8.62 -18.56 13.11
C ILE A 83 7.60 -18.50 14.26
N PRO A 84 8.05 -18.15 15.49
CA PRO A 84 7.16 -17.97 16.64
C PRO A 84 6.08 -16.91 16.36
N VAL A 85 4.89 -17.11 16.96
CA VAL A 85 3.73 -16.21 16.76
C VAL A 85 4.06 -14.75 17.08
N GLU A 86 4.81 -14.49 18.13
CA GLU A 86 5.18 -13.13 18.52
C GLU A 86 6.12 -12.48 17.48
N GLN A 87 7.03 -13.24 16.91
CA GLN A 87 7.91 -12.75 15.84
C GLN A 87 7.12 -12.49 14.55
N LYS A 88 6.15 -13.33 14.19
CA LYS A 88 5.22 -13.06 13.08
C LYS A 88 4.46 -11.75 13.31
N ARG A 89 3.97 -11.53 14.52
CA ARG A 89 3.26 -10.31 14.91
C ARG A 89 4.14 -9.07 14.74
N LEU A 90 5.40 -9.15 15.15
CA LEU A 90 6.36 -8.06 14.98
C LEU A 90 6.64 -7.78 13.50
N GLN A 91 6.87 -8.81 12.69
CA GLN A 91 7.06 -8.66 11.24
C GLN A 91 5.82 -8.06 10.55
N CYS A 92 4.61 -8.46 10.93
CA CYS A 92 3.38 -7.86 10.42
C CYS A 92 3.25 -6.38 10.83
N LYS A 93 3.69 -6.02 12.04
CA LYS A 93 3.74 -4.62 12.48
C LYS A 93 4.71 -3.79 11.62
N THR A 94 5.89 -4.32 11.35
CA THR A 94 6.88 -3.68 10.47
C THR A 94 6.33 -3.50 9.05
N LEU A 95 5.68 -4.53 8.50
CA LEU A 95 5.03 -4.47 7.20
C LEU A 95 3.91 -3.41 7.14
N TYR A 96 3.16 -3.26 8.21
CA TYR A 96 2.15 -2.21 8.35
C TYR A 96 2.77 -0.80 8.25
N GLN A 97 3.93 -0.58 8.89
CA GLN A 97 4.64 0.71 8.82
C GLN A 97 5.11 1.02 7.39
N VAL A 98 5.57 0.02 6.65
CA VAL A 98 5.91 0.19 5.23
C VAL A 98 4.67 0.58 4.41
N ARG A 99 3.52 -0.06 4.67
CA ARG A 99 2.25 0.31 4.01
C ARG A 99 1.88 1.76 4.26
N GLN A 100 1.94 2.20 5.51
CA GLN A 100 1.66 3.59 5.87
C GLN A 100 2.60 4.56 5.16
N PHE A 101 3.91 4.26 5.15
CA PHE A 101 4.90 5.05 4.41
C PHE A 101 4.55 5.17 2.92
N CYS A 102 4.19 4.06 2.28
CA CYS A 102 3.81 4.05 0.86
C CYS A 102 2.51 4.81 0.57
N GLN A 103 1.53 4.72 1.47
CA GLN A 103 0.20 5.36 1.30
C GLN A 103 0.20 6.85 1.56
N SER A 104 1.12 7.36 2.40
CA SER A 104 1.20 8.79 2.72
C SER A 104 1.49 9.62 1.46
N LEU A 105 0.70 10.69 1.25
CA LEU A 105 0.87 11.64 0.16
C LEU A 105 1.23 13.06 0.64
N THR A 106 1.14 13.32 1.94
CA THR A 106 1.30 14.65 2.52
C THR A 106 2.65 14.82 3.21
N GLU A 107 3.13 13.81 3.93
CA GLU A 107 4.37 13.88 4.69
C GLU A 107 5.60 13.72 3.77
N CYS A 108 6.60 14.58 3.92
CA CYS A 108 7.89 14.45 3.23
C CYS A 108 8.48 13.04 3.44
N ARG A 109 8.95 12.39 2.38
CA ARG A 109 9.52 11.02 2.47
C ARG A 109 10.71 10.94 3.42
N ARG A 110 11.57 11.98 3.43
CA ARG A 110 12.72 12.03 4.35
C ARG A 110 12.28 12.23 5.79
N THR A 111 11.32 13.12 6.04
CA THR A 111 10.75 13.30 7.39
C THR A 111 10.15 12.00 7.89
N ASN A 112 9.36 11.30 7.05
CA ASN A 112 8.68 10.07 7.44
C ASN A 112 9.69 8.95 7.80
N ILE A 113 10.71 8.74 6.96
CA ILE A 113 11.68 7.67 7.20
C ILE A 113 12.61 8.00 8.39
N LEU A 114 13.07 9.25 8.54
CA LEU A 114 13.95 9.64 9.64
C LEU A 114 13.21 9.64 10.99
N LYS A 115 11.94 10.04 11.00
CA LYS A 115 11.05 9.90 12.17
C LYS A 115 10.92 8.43 12.62
N TYR A 116 10.88 7.49 11.68
CA TYR A 116 10.89 6.06 12.01
C TYR A 116 12.15 5.65 12.79
N PHE A 117 13.30 6.25 12.47
CA PHE A 117 14.56 6.03 13.20
C PHE A 117 14.71 6.91 14.45
N GLY A 118 13.70 7.70 14.80
CA GLY A 118 13.75 8.61 15.95
C GLY A 118 14.48 9.92 15.68
N GLU A 119 14.79 10.23 14.43
CA GLU A 119 15.45 11.45 14.02
C GLU A 119 14.45 12.51 13.54
N HIS A 120 14.75 13.78 13.84
CA HIS A 120 14.00 14.92 13.34
C HIS A 120 14.59 15.43 12.03
N PHE A 121 13.74 15.63 11.01
CA PHE A 121 14.14 16.23 9.74
C PHE A 121 13.16 17.34 9.35
N ASP A 122 13.66 18.56 9.13
CA ASP A 122 12.85 19.67 8.61
C ASP A 122 12.52 19.42 7.13
N PRO A 123 11.22 19.29 6.77
CA PRO A 123 10.82 19.07 5.37
C PRO A 123 11.29 20.16 4.40
N LYS A 124 11.59 21.37 4.86
CA LYS A 124 12.17 22.44 4.04
C LYS A 124 13.53 22.07 3.46
N LEU A 125 14.30 21.26 4.20
CA LEU A 125 15.60 20.77 3.74
C LEU A 125 15.50 19.74 2.61
N CYS A 126 14.32 19.17 2.39
CA CYS A 126 14.04 18.31 1.24
C CYS A 126 14.13 19.06 -0.09
N ARG A 127 13.87 20.36 -0.10
CA ARG A 127 13.92 21.25 -1.28
C ARG A 127 13.13 20.69 -2.48
N GLY A 128 12.00 20.03 -2.20
CA GLY A 128 11.18 19.44 -3.25
C GLY A 128 11.81 18.22 -3.95
N SER A 129 12.80 17.56 -3.36
CA SER A 129 13.47 16.42 -4.02
C SER A 129 12.71 15.09 -3.91
N CYS A 130 11.74 14.94 -3.02
CA CYS A 130 10.91 13.74 -2.96
C CYS A 130 9.54 13.95 -3.64
N ASP A 131 8.90 12.86 -4.04
CA ASP A 131 7.62 12.86 -4.74
C ASP A 131 6.51 13.61 -3.98
N ASN A 132 6.41 13.45 -2.67
CA ASN A 132 5.41 14.14 -1.86
C ASN A 132 5.64 15.67 -1.80
N CYS A 133 6.90 16.12 -1.75
CA CYS A 133 7.21 17.54 -1.78
C CYS A 133 7.07 18.17 -3.17
N GLN A 134 7.16 17.37 -4.26
CA GLN A 134 6.97 17.82 -5.63
C GLN A 134 5.51 17.85 -6.06
N ARG A 135 4.67 17.03 -5.38
CA ARG A 135 3.26 16.86 -5.73
C ARG A 135 2.47 18.14 -5.44
N THR A 136 1.43 18.38 -6.22
CA THR A 136 0.37 19.33 -5.83
C THR A 136 -0.10 18.96 -4.41
N PRO A 137 -0.21 19.92 -3.48
CA PRO A 137 -0.50 19.60 -2.09
C PRO A 137 -1.71 18.68 -1.96
N ALA A 138 -1.49 17.47 -1.47
CA ALA A 138 -2.56 16.62 -0.99
C ALA A 138 -3.06 17.23 0.33
N HIS A 139 -4.32 17.05 0.63
CA HIS A 139 -4.91 17.52 1.88
C HIS A 139 -5.57 16.35 2.61
N LEU A 140 -5.52 16.44 3.90
CA LEU A 140 -6.18 15.47 4.78
C LEU A 140 -7.68 15.72 4.72
N VAL A 141 -8.45 14.69 4.40
CA VAL A 141 -9.91 14.74 4.29
C VAL A 141 -10.52 13.76 5.29
N ASP A 142 -11.51 14.23 6.05
CA ASP A 142 -12.32 13.34 6.87
C ASP A 142 -13.23 12.49 5.98
N MET A 143 -12.92 11.20 5.89
CA MET A 143 -13.64 10.18 5.16
C MET A 143 -14.48 9.28 6.07
N THR A 144 -14.66 9.65 7.34
CA THR A 144 -15.33 8.81 8.35
C THR A 144 -16.73 8.39 7.92
N THR A 145 -17.53 9.31 7.39
CA THR A 145 -18.90 9.02 6.92
C THR A 145 -18.88 8.03 5.75
N MET A 146 -17.97 8.23 4.78
CA MET A 146 -17.85 7.34 3.64
C MET A 146 -17.31 5.97 4.03
N ALA A 147 -16.36 5.93 4.95
CA ALA A 147 -15.86 4.70 5.54
C ALA A 147 -16.97 3.91 6.25
N LYS A 148 -17.80 4.58 7.04
CA LYS A 148 -18.98 3.96 7.67
C LYS A 148 -19.95 3.38 6.63
N HIS A 149 -20.25 4.11 5.57
CA HIS A 149 -21.12 3.62 4.49
C HIS A 149 -20.53 2.37 3.81
N LEU A 150 -19.26 2.40 3.45
CA LEU A 150 -18.58 1.26 2.82
C LEU A 150 -18.55 0.03 3.74
N VAL A 151 -18.20 0.21 5.01
CA VAL A 151 -18.15 -0.88 6.00
C VAL A 151 -19.54 -1.44 6.31
N SER A 152 -20.56 -0.57 6.40
CA SER A 152 -21.96 -1.00 6.57
C SER A 152 -22.48 -1.78 5.35
N MET A 153 -22.08 -1.37 4.14
CA MET A 153 -22.37 -2.13 2.92
C MET A 153 -21.76 -3.54 2.98
N VAL A 154 -20.48 -3.63 3.32
CA VAL A 154 -19.79 -4.94 3.47
C VAL A 154 -20.50 -5.80 4.51
N LYS A 155 -20.90 -5.21 5.64
CA LYS A 155 -21.67 -5.90 6.68
C LYS A 155 -22.97 -6.48 6.15
N LEU A 156 -23.81 -5.65 5.54
CA LEU A 156 -25.11 -6.08 4.99
C LEU A 156 -24.98 -7.17 3.93
N LEU A 157 -24.02 -7.03 3.01
CA LEU A 157 -23.79 -8.05 1.97
C LEU A 157 -23.32 -9.38 2.57
N SER A 158 -22.54 -9.34 3.64
CA SER A 158 -22.07 -10.55 4.34
C SER A 158 -23.20 -11.22 5.15
N GLU A 159 -24.18 -10.46 5.63
CA GLU A 159 -25.33 -10.96 6.38
C GLU A 159 -26.40 -11.56 5.44
N GLN A 160 -26.56 -11.04 4.25
CA GLN A 160 -27.53 -11.54 3.25
C GLN A 160 -27.19 -12.94 2.72
N SER A 161 -25.92 -13.32 2.73
CA SER A 161 -25.51 -14.64 2.29
C SER A 161 -24.24 -15.09 3.03
N THR A 162 -24.37 -16.09 3.89
CA THR A 162 -23.25 -16.68 4.62
C THR A 162 -22.27 -17.46 3.72
N SER A 163 -22.69 -17.82 2.51
CA SER A 163 -21.87 -18.57 1.55
C SER A 163 -21.22 -17.67 0.50
N SER A 164 -21.69 -16.44 0.31
CA SER A 164 -21.18 -15.52 -0.71
C SER A 164 -20.08 -14.63 -0.13
N HIS A 165 -18.98 -14.57 -0.87
CA HIS A 165 -17.85 -13.73 -0.54
C HIS A 165 -17.60 -12.79 -1.72
N TYR A 166 -17.29 -11.53 -1.42
CA TYR A 166 -17.14 -10.51 -2.44
C TYR A 166 -15.71 -10.00 -2.51
N THR A 167 -15.22 -9.90 -3.73
CA THR A 167 -13.88 -9.35 -4.00
C THR A 167 -13.89 -7.84 -3.80
N ARG A 168 -12.71 -7.27 -3.61
CA ARG A 168 -12.52 -5.83 -3.51
C ARG A 168 -13.12 -5.07 -4.70
N SER A 169 -12.83 -5.52 -5.92
CA SER A 169 -13.34 -4.88 -7.15
C SER A 169 -14.86 -4.92 -7.24
N TYR A 170 -15.48 -6.02 -6.81
CA TYR A 170 -16.94 -6.14 -6.76
C TYR A 170 -17.55 -5.14 -5.77
N LEU A 171 -17.04 -5.09 -4.55
CA LEU A 171 -17.53 -4.17 -3.51
C LEU A 171 -17.35 -2.71 -3.93
N MET A 172 -16.24 -2.36 -4.55
CA MET A 172 -16.01 -1.02 -5.09
C MET A 172 -17.02 -0.69 -6.19
N ALA A 173 -17.31 -1.63 -7.09
CA ALA A 173 -18.30 -1.44 -8.15
C ALA A 173 -19.71 -1.21 -7.58
N VAL A 174 -20.15 -1.99 -6.58
CA VAL A 174 -21.42 -1.78 -5.87
C VAL A 174 -21.44 -0.40 -5.21
N PHE A 175 -20.40 -0.06 -4.47
CA PHE A 175 -20.32 1.20 -3.73
C PHE A 175 -20.35 2.43 -4.65
N ARG A 176 -19.80 2.32 -5.85
CA ARG A 176 -19.81 3.37 -6.87
C ARG A 176 -21.07 3.38 -7.74
N GLY A 177 -22.02 2.48 -7.52
CA GLY A 177 -23.31 2.47 -8.22
C GLY A 177 -23.26 1.78 -9.58
N SER A 178 -22.38 0.82 -9.78
CA SER A 178 -22.29 0.06 -11.01
C SER A 178 -23.54 -0.79 -11.23
N MET A 179 -24.06 -0.78 -12.46
CA MET A 179 -25.21 -1.54 -12.89
C MET A 179 -24.84 -2.79 -13.71
N LYS A 180 -23.62 -3.33 -13.48
CA LYS A 180 -23.18 -4.57 -14.13
C LYS A 180 -24.13 -5.73 -13.86
N LYS A 181 -24.15 -6.70 -14.80
CA LYS A 181 -25.09 -7.84 -14.76
C LYS A 181 -24.99 -8.61 -13.44
N ASP A 182 -23.78 -8.93 -12.99
CA ASP A 182 -23.52 -9.66 -11.75
C ASP A 182 -24.10 -8.95 -10.50
N ILE A 183 -24.03 -7.61 -10.44
CA ILE A 183 -24.60 -6.81 -9.36
C ILE A 183 -26.13 -6.85 -9.38
N LYS A 184 -26.72 -6.81 -10.59
CA LYS A 184 -28.19 -6.91 -10.77
C LYS A 184 -28.69 -8.31 -10.43
N ASP A 185 -28.02 -9.34 -10.90
CA ASP A 185 -28.40 -10.74 -10.67
C ASP A 185 -28.39 -11.10 -9.17
N HIS A 186 -27.49 -10.49 -8.39
CA HIS A 186 -27.47 -10.60 -6.93
C HIS A 186 -28.42 -9.63 -6.20
N GLY A 187 -29.09 -8.73 -6.91
CA GLY A 187 -29.99 -7.74 -6.31
C GLY A 187 -29.26 -6.61 -5.54
N HIS A 188 -27.93 -6.53 -5.61
CA HIS A 188 -27.14 -5.60 -4.82
C HIS A 188 -27.24 -4.14 -5.27
N HIS A 189 -27.82 -3.88 -6.45
CA HIS A 189 -28.18 -2.53 -6.92
C HIS A 189 -29.33 -1.91 -6.11
N HIS A 190 -30.07 -2.69 -5.32
CA HIS A 190 -31.08 -2.22 -4.36
C HIS A 190 -30.53 -2.00 -2.94
N ASN A 191 -29.23 -2.26 -2.71
CA ASN A 191 -28.62 -2.04 -1.41
C ASN A 191 -28.62 -0.56 -1.03
N LEU A 192 -28.92 -0.24 0.23
CA LEU A 192 -28.97 1.12 0.77
C LEU A 192 -27.71 1.95 0.50
N TYR A 193 -26.58 1.30 0.39
CA TYR A 193 -25.27 1.94 0.16
C TYR A 193 -24.79 1.87 -1.29
N HIS A 194 -25.60 1.30 -2.21
CA HIS A 194 -25.29 1.31 -3.63
C HIS A 194 -25.19 2.74 -4.16
N GLY A 195 -24.10 3.06 -4.83
CA GLY A 195 -23.86 4.39 -5.40
C GLY A 195 -23.46 5.49 -4.40
N ARG A 196 -23.33 5.18 -3.10
CA ARG A 196 -22.89 6.18 -2.12
C ARG A 196 -21.47 6.71 -2.37
N GLY A 197 -20.64 5.97 -3.09
CA GLY A 197 -19.31 6.37 -3.53
C GLY A 197 -19.24 6.98 -4.94
N ALA A 198 -20.37 7.20 -5.62
CA ALA A 198 -20.41 7.64 -7.02
C ALA A 198 -19.72 8.98 -7.29
N GLN A 199 -19.68 9.88 -6.30
CA GLN A 199 -19.03 11.19 -6.38
C GLN A 199 -17.51 11.13 -6.34
N TYR A 200 -16.93 9.98 -5.95
CA TYR A 200 -15.49 9.77 -5.86
C TYR A 200 -15.01 8.99 -7.08
N SER A 201 -13.77 9.25 -7.49
CA SER A 201 -13.09 8.46 -8.54
C SER A 201 -12.81 7.02 -8.08
N ASP A 202 -12.48 6.14 -9.02
CA ASP A 202 -12.05 4.78 -8.70
C ASP A 202 -10.83 4.78 -7.79
N ASP A 203 -9.86 5.67 -8.03
CA ASP A 203 -8.64 5.80 -7.24
C ASP A 203 -8.93 6.28 -5.80
N GLU A 204 -9.85 7.23 -5.62
CA GLU A 204 -10.23 7.72 -4.29
C GLU A 204 -10.92 6.62 -3.47
N VAL A 205 -11.84 5.85 -4.07
CA VAL A 205 -12.50 4.72 -3.40
C VAL A 205 -11.50 3.59 -3.15
N MET A 206 -10.57 3.36 -4.09
CA MET A 206 -9.48 2.40 -3.93
C MET A 206 -8.61 2.76 -2.71
N ARG A 207 -8.20 4.02 -2.60
CA ARG A 207 -7.41 4.52 -1.46
C ARG A 207 -8.15 4.35 -0.14
N LEU A 208 -9.44 4.67 -0.09
CA LEU A 208 -10.26 4.44 1.10
C LEU A 208 -10.28 2.95 1.48
N MET A 209 -10.49 2.07 0.52
CA MET A 209 -10.47 0.62 0.74
C MET A 209 -9.11 0.14 1.26
N ASP A 210 -8.02 0.61 0.66
CA ASP A 210 -6.65 0.27 1.08
C ASP A 210 -6.34 0.76 2.49
N HIS A 211 -6.80 1.95 2.82
CA HIS A 211 -6.65 2.50 4.17
C HIS A 211 -7.45 1.68 5.20
N LEU A 212 -8.69 1.32 4.89
CA LEU A 212 -9.52 0.48 5.78
C LEU A 212 -8.92 -0.91 6.00
N LEU A 213 -8.28 -1.48 4.97
CA LEU A 213 -7.52 -2.73 5.09
C LEU A 213 -6.27 -2.55 5.94
N THR A 214 -5.54 -1.46 5.74
CA THR A 214 -4.35 -1.13 6.52
C THR A 214 -4.71 -0.93 7.99
N GLU A 215 -5.77 -0.20 8.28
CA GLU A 215 -6.27 0.05 9.63
C GLU A 215 -7.00 -1.15 10.26
N ARG A 216 -7.07 -2.27 9.57
CA ARG A 216 -7.79 -3.48 10.02
C ARG A 216 -9.27 -3.25 10.36
N VAL A 217 -9.88 -2.23 9.75
CA VAL A 217 -11.33 -2.03 9.76
C VAL A 217 -11.99 -3.06 8.84
N LEU A 218 -11.36 -3.31 7.71
CA LEU A 218 -11.64 -4.45 6.83
C LEU A 218 -10.45 -5.41 6.85
N THR A 219 -10.68 -6.66 6.48
CA THR A 219 -9.63 -7.67 6.29
C THR A 219 -9.90 -8.48 5.04
N GLU A 220 -8.83 -8.99 4.45
CA GLU A 220 -8.90 -9.90 3.31
C GLU A 220 -8.63 -11.34 3.77
N PHE A 221 -9.24 -12.29 3.08
CA PHE A 221 -8.92 -13.71 3.22
C PHE A 221 -8.93 -14.38 1.85
N GLY A 222 -8.01 -15.32 1.67
CA GLY A 222 -7.91 -16.10 0.45
C GLY A 222 -8.80 -17.34 0.51
N LYS A 223 -9.52 -17.63 -0.58
CA LYS A 223 -10.27 -18.88 -0.76
C LYS A 223 -9.98 -19.44 -2.15
N ARG A 224 -9.54 -20.69 -2.20
CA ARG A 224 -9.39 -21.39 -3.48
C ARG A 224 -10.74 -21.88 -3.98
N VAL A 225 -11.02 -21.63 -5.24
CA VAL A 225 -12.26 -22.08 -5.90
C VAL A 225 -11.88 -23.07 -6.98
N GLY A 226 -12.31 -24.32 -6.85
CA GLY A 226 -11.99 -25.40 -7.77
C GLY A 226 -10.48 -25.70 -7.85
N PHE A 227 -9.97 -25.93 -9.06
CA PHE A 227 -8.57 -26.27 -9.32
C PHE A 227 -7.64 -25.06 -9.54
N GLN A 228 -8.04 -23.88 -9.12
CA GLN A 228 -7.23 -22.67 -9.29
C GLN A 228 -5.92 -22.74 -8.53
N ARG A 229 -4.81 -22.40 -9.22
CA ARG A 229 -3.47 -22.37 -8.62
C ARG A 229 -3.32 -21.34 -7.53
N PHE A 230 -4.02 -20.19 -7.66
CA PHE A 230 -3.97 -19.07 -6.72
C PHE A 230 -5.35 -18.84 -6.09
N PRO A 231 -5.40 -18.46 -4.80
CA PRO A 231 -6.66 -18.12 -4.14
C PRO A 231 -7.22 -16.80 -4.67
N ASN A 232 -8.56 -16.71 -4.76
CA ASN A 232 -9.23 -15.43 -4.85
C ASN A 232 -9.27 -14.78 -3.46
N TYR A 233 -9.10 -13.46 -3.42
CA TYR A 233 -9.14 -12.69 -2.17
C TYR A 233 -10.49 -11.99 -2.02
N TYR A 234 -11.07 -12.14 -0.85
CA TYR A 234 -12.39 -11.64 -0.49
C TYR A 234 -12.29 -10.75 0.74
N ILE A 235 -13.18 -9.75 0.82
CA ILE A 235 -13.22 -8.79 1.91
C ILE A 235 -14.22 -9.23 2.97
N LYS A 236 -13.85 -9.05 4.23
CA LYS A 236 -14.74 -9.20 5.39
C LYS A 236 -14.50 -8.09 6.40
N LEU A 237 -15.39 -7.97 7.40
CA LEU A 237 -15.18 -7.06 8.51
C LEU A 237 -13.91 -7.42 9.30
N GLY A 238 -13.14 -6.41 9.62
CA GLY A 238 -11.97 -6.54 10.47
C GLY A 238 -12.29 -6.27 11.95
N PRO A 239 -11.32 -6.50 12.84
CA PRO A 239 -11.50 -6.35 14.28
C PRO A 239 -11.83 -4.91 14.72
N ARG A 240 -11.50 -3.90 13.92
CA ARG A 240 -11.78 -2.48 14.21
C ARG A 240 -13.06 -1.96 13.55
N ALA A 241 -13.81 -2.80 12.80
CA ALA A 241 -15.05 -2.39 12.13
C ALA A 241 -16.10 -1.84 13.11
N SER A 242 -16.28 -2.52 14.25
CA SER A 242 -17.21 -2.10 15.31
C SER A 242 -16.89 -0.71 15.86
N ALA A 243 -15.60 -0.41 16.11
CA ALA A 243 -15.18 0.90 16.60
C ALA A 243 -15.50 2.03 15.60
N LEU A 244 -15.31 1.80 14.29
CA LEU A 244 -15.70 2.76 13.26
C LEU A 244 -17.22 2.97 13.24
N LEU A 245 -18.01 1.88 13.20
CA LEU A 245 -19.46 1.96 13.10
C LEU A 245 -20.09 2.65 14.32
N GLN A 246 -19.55 2.46 15.51
CA GLN A 246 -19.97 3.09 16.75
C GLN A 246 -19.48 4.54 16.90
N GLY A 247 -18.59 5.02 16.03
CA GLY A 247 -18.06 6.38 16.08
C GLY A 247 -16.87 6.58 17.00
N HIS A 248 -16.25 5.52 17.47
CA HIS A 248 -15.03 5.55 18.29
C HIS A 248 -13.74 5.61 17.46
N LEU A 249 -13.87 5.60 16.14
CA LEU A 249 -12.77 5.70 15.18
C LEU A 249 -13.14 6.68 14.07
N SER A 250 -12.28 7.65 13.81
CA SER A 250 -12.34 8.52 12.63
C SER A 250 -11.37 8.02 11.56
N ILE A 251 -11.69 8.30 10.31
CA ILE A 251 -10.87 7.96 9.16
C ILE A 251 -10.50 9.25 8.43
N GLU A 252 -9.26 9.63 8.55
CA GLU A 252 -8.67 10.74 7.79
C GLU A 252 -7.79 10.17 6.69
N LEU A 253 -7.92 10.67 5.48
CA LEU A 253 -7.22 10.15 4.31
C LEU A 253 -6.58 11.28 3.52
N ASP A 254 -5.32 11.09 3.18
CA ASP A 254 -4.62 11.95 2.23
C ASP A 254 -5.28 11.84 0.85
N MET A 255 -5.88 12.91 0.38
CA MET A 255 -6.54 12.97 -0.93
C MET A 255 -5.77 13.89 -1.86
N PRO A 256 -5.51 13.46 -3.13
CA PRO A 256 -4.90 14.33 -4.11
C PRO A 256 -5.83 15.49 -4.43
N SER A 257 -5.27 16.69 -4.63
CA SER A 257 -6.06 17.82 -5.13
C SER A 257 -6.60 17.52 -6.53
N LYS A 258 -7.86 17.85 -6.79
CA LYS A 258 -8.56 17.54 -8.06
C LYS A 258 -8.00 18.25 -9.31
N SER A 259 -6.96 19.07 -9.20
CA SER A 259 -6.31 19.76 -10.29
C SER A 259 -4.99 19.09 -10.66
N GLY A 260 -5.02 18.25 -11.69
CA GLY A 260 -3.82 17.73 -12.36
C GLY A 260 -3.79 16.20 -12.43
N THR A 261 -3.56 15.70 -13.63
CA THR A 261 -3.15 14.30 -13.88
C THR A 261 -1.86 14.03 -13.12
N ALA A 262 -1.98 13.37 -11.96
CA ALA A 262 -0.81 12.94 -11.22
C ALA A 262 -0.06 11.88 -12.04
N PRO A 263 1.26 12.01 -12.27
CA PRO A 263 2.04 10.90 -12.76
C PRO A 263 1.95 9.73 -11.79
N ALA A 264 2.07 8.51 -12.31
CA ALA A 264 2.08 7.29 -11.51
C ALA A 264 3.02 7.46 -10.30
N PRO A 265 2.66 6.97 -9.11
CA PRO A 265 3.41 7.21 -7.89
C PRO A 265 4.82 6.62 -7.99
N ARG A 266 5.79 7.46 -8.30
CA ARG A 266 7.21 7.19 -8.14
C ARG A 266 7.60 7.72 -6.79
N LEU A 267 8.04 6.85 -5.89
CA LEU A 267 8.65 7.28 -4.63
C LEU A 267 10.11 7.60 -4.93
N SER A 268 10.46 8.88 -4.96
CA SER A 268 11.85 9.34 -5.02
C SER A 268 12.28 9.80 -3.62
N LEU A 269 13.42 9.32 -3.17
CA LEU A 269 14.06 9.74 -1.91
C LEU A 269 15.14 10.78 -2.15
#